data_b0b35b76e772af55c7b9ce762a036ac9
#
_entry.id   b0b35b76e772af55c7b9ce762a036ac9
#
_cell.length_a   1.000
_cell.length_b   1.000
_cell.length_c   1.000
_cell.angle_alpha   90.00
_cell.angle_beta   90.00
_cell.angle_gamma   90.00
#
_symmetry.space_group_name_H-M   'P 1'
#
loop_
_entity.id
_entity.type
_entity.pdbx_description
1 polymer ?
#
loop_
_entity_poly.entity_id
_entity_poly.type
_entity_poly.pdbx_seq_one_letter_code
_entity_poly.pdbx_strand_id
1 'polypeptide(L)'
;LAIYAVRTTTDPDSPQEVATMDDNKKELLKEIFWAMNEVSYSTQTGPRVVVTETDDGYGNIVESSEIVEQTVLYITVNHKTADEMMDAYHFTADQRAQLAELLAEENRSMWSGVLYGIGTGDGEIVTVALSQIGNVGGQPYWSWYGFGSRVEWCACFVSWCANECGYLDAGIIPKFARCTAGVQWFKDRGLWQDNSYEPRPGDIIFFDWNGEGGQDGSPDHVGIVKKVENGIIYTVEGNSSDRCRERRYSIGHYEIYGYGTP
;
A
#
# COMPACT_ATOMS: atom_id res chain seq x y z
N LEU A 1 -0.74 14.12 3.50
CA LEU A 1 -1.24 14.80 2.30
C LEU A 1 -2.18 15.92 2.72
N ALA A 2 -1.95 17.14 2.23
CA ALA A 2 -2.84 18.26 2.55
C ALA A 2 -3.85 18.44 1.41
N ILE A 3 -5.14 18.55 1.76
CA ILE A 3 -6.19 18.86 0.81
C ILE A 3 -6.37 20.37 0.76
N TYR A 4 -6.11 20.97 -0.39
CA TYR A 4 -6.21 22.41 -0.60
C TYR A 4 -7.49 22.86 -1.29
N ALA A 5 -8.25 21.91 -1.85
CA ALA A 5 -9.52 22.19 -2.48
C ALA A 5 -10.45 20.98 -2.34
N VAL A 6 -11.73 21.26 -2.12
CA VAL A 6 -12.81 20.27 -2.15
C VAL A 6 -13.68 20.59 -3.35
N ARG A 7 -13.89 19.59 -4.19
CA ARG A 7 -14.75 19.70 -5.38
C ARG A 7 -15.92 18.76 -5.24
N THR A 8 -17.09 19.23 -5.59
CA THR A 8 -18.26 18.38 -5.78
C THR A 8 -18.72 18.50 -7.22
N THR A 9 -19.35 17.45 -7.70
CA THR A 9 -19.97 17.46 -9.01
C THR A 9 -21.28 16.70 -8.97
N THR A 10 -22.32 17.33 -9.46
CA THR A 10 -23.57 16.67 -9.86
C THR A 10 -23.54 16.35 -11.36
N ASP A 11 -22.55 16.92 -12.06
CA ASP A 11 -22.25 16.71 -13.46
C ASP A 11 -20.75 16.37 -13.55
N PRO A 12 -20.37 15.14 -13.95
CA PRO A 12 -18.98 14.72 -14.07
C PRO A 12 -18.16 15.60 -15.05
N ASP A 13 -18.81 16.20 -16.02
CA ASP A 13 -18.16 17.03 -17.04
C ASP A 13 -17.94 18.49 -16.58
N SER A 14 -18.55 18.88 -15.47
CA SER A 14 -18.45 20.24 -14.93
C SER A 14 -18.34 20.26 -13.41
N PRO A 15 -17.23 19.74 -12.82
CA PRO A 15 -17.03 19.75 -11.38
C PRO A 15 -16.91 21.17 -10.85
N GLN A 16 -17.68 21.49 -9.81
CA GLN A 16 -17.60 22.77 -9.13
C GLN A 16 -16.69 22.67 -7.91
N GLU A 17 -15.80 23.64 -7.76
CA GLU A 17 -15.00 23.79 -6.55
C GLU A 17 -15.88 24.35 -5.43
N VAL A 18 -16.01 23.60 -4.33
CA VAL A 18 -16.90 23.97 -3.20
C VAL A 18 -16.15 24.78 -2.16
N ALA A 19 -14.88 24.43 -1.93
CA ALA A 19 -14.02 25.15 -1.01
C ALA A 19 -12.57 25.06 -1.44
N THR A 20 -11.85 26.17 -1.35
CA THR A 20 -10.40 26.23 -1.58
C THR A 20 -9.72 26.80 -0.33
N MET A 21 -8.63 26.18 0.10
CA MET A 21 -7.78 26.76 1.14
C MET A 21 -7.03 27.96 0.58
N ASP A 22 -7.15 29.09 1.28
CA ASP A 22 -6.28 30.23 1.04
C ASP A 22 -4.83 29.94 1.42
N ASP A 23 -3.92 30.79 0.96
CA ASP A 23 -2.48 30.56 1.17
C ASP A 23 -2.08 30.64 2.65
N ASN A 24 -2.77 31.42 3.48
CA ASN A 24 -2.52 31.46 4.92
C ASN A 24 -2.84 30.14 5.59
N LYS A 25 -3.94 29.49 5.20
CA LYS A 25 -4.30 28.15 5.72
C LYS A 25 -3.34 27.08 5.23
N LYS A 26 -2.84 27.20 4.00
CA LYS A 26 -1.81 26.27 3.47
C LYS A 26 -0.51 26.37 4.29
N GLU A 27 -0.05 27.59 4.58
CA GLU A 27 1.14 27.78 5.41
C GLU A 27 0.93 27.28 6.85
N LEU A 28 -0.22 27.56 7.44
CA LEU A 28 -0.57 27.03 8.77
C LEU A 28 -0.55 25.49 8.79
N LEU A 29 -1.06 24.83 7.76
CA LEU A 29 -1.00 23.36 7.66
C LEU A 29 0.44 22.85 7.56
N LYS A 30 1.32 23.55 6.86
CA LYS A 30 2.74 23.20 6.81
C LYS A 30 3.40 23.35 8.19
N GLU A 31 3.10 24.43 8.89
CA GLU A 31 3.61 24.64 10.26
C GLU A 31 3.15 23.52 11.20
N ILE A 32 1.86 23.17 11.16
CA ILE A 32 1.29 22.08 11.97
C ILE A 32 1.95 20.75 11.60
N PHE A 33 2.12 20.48 10.30
CA PHE A 33 2.79 19.26 9.82
C PHE A 33 4.22 19.15 10.38
N TRP A 34 5.02 20.20 10.30
CA TRP A 34 6.38 20.20 10.84
C TRP A 34 6.44 20.21 12.36
N ALA A 35 5.48 20.85 13.02
CA ALA A 35 5.37 20.80 14.48
C ALA A 35 4.99 19.41 15.00
N MET A 36 4.23 18.66 14.19
CA MET A 36 3.81 17.30 14.50
C MET A 36 4.88 16.25 14.20
N ASN A 37 5.79 16.54 13.25
CA ASN A 37 6.77 15.59 12.75
C ASN A 37 8.18 16.12 12.99
N GLU A 38 8.86 15.59 13.99
CA GLU A 38 10.25 15.89 14.25
C GLU A 38 11.15 14.92 13.49
N VAL A 39 11.96 15.44 12.57
CA VAL A 39 12.89 14.65 11.77
C VAL A 39 14.30 14.83 12.30
N SER A 40 14.94 13.75 12.69
CA SER A 40 16.35 13.73 13.05
C SER A 40 17.12 12.75 12.15
N TYR A 41 18.40 12.95 12.03
CA TYR A 41 19.25 12.04 11.27
C TYR A 41 20.58 11.79 11.97
N SER A 42 21.13 10.62 11.73
CA SER A 42 22.49 10.27 12.12
C SER A 42 23.14 9.44 11.01
N THR A 43 24.46 9.46 10.95
CA THR A 43 25.22 8.64 10.02
C THR A 43 26.12 7.67 10.79
N GLN A 44 26.21 6.45 10.32
CA GLN A 44 27.18 5.46 10.81
C GLN A 44 27.99 4.97 9.62
N THR A 45 29.33 5.04 9.75
CA THR A 45 30.26 4.48 8.77
C THR A 45 30.91 3.24 9.35
N GLY A 46 30.91 2.17 8.58
CA GLY A 46 31.52 0.92 9.01
C GLY A 46 31.76 -0.04 7.85
N PRO A 47 32.53 -1.11 8.09
CA PRO A 47 32.82 -2.08 7.06
C PRO A 47 31.57 -2.91 6.69
N ARG A 48 31.39 -3.12 5.40
CA ARG A 48 30.39 -4.02 4.84
C ARG A 48 31.06 -5.02 3.89
N VAL A 49 30.68 -6.27 4.00
CA VAL A 49 31.08 -7.31 3.03
C VAL A 49 30.13 -7.23 1.84
N VAL A 50 30.67 -6.95 0.67
CA VAL A 50 29.95 -7.04 -0.61
C VAL A 50 30.36 -8.33 -1.26
N VAL A 51 29.40 -9.22 -1.54
CA VAL A 51 29.61 -10.45 -2.29
C VAL A 51 29.22 -10.20 -3.74
N THR A 52 30.12 -10.45 -4.65
CA THR A 52 29.89 -10.37 -6.10
C THR A 52 29.98 -11.77 -6.69
N GLU A 53 28.95 -12.19 -7.36
CA GLU A 53 28.89 -13.43 -8.12
C GLU A 53 29.32 -13.15 -9.57
N THR A 54 30.28 -13.90 -10.08
CA THR A 54 30.74 -13.82 -11.47
C THR A 54 30.76 -15.21 -12.10
N ASP A 55 30.31 -15.30 -13.35
CA ASP A 55 30.45 -16.53 -14.14
C ASP A 55 31.90 -16.63 -14.65
N ASP A 56 32.54 -17.77 -14.43
CA ASP A 56 33.93 -18.04 -14.83
C ASP A 56 34.08 -18.34 -16.35
N GLY A 57 32.96 -18.24 -17.11
CA GLY A 57 32.92 -18.54 -18.54
C GLY A 57 32.76 -20.02 -18.87
N TYR A 58 32.71 -20.87 -17.85
CA TYR A 58 32.48 -22.32 -17.97
C TYR A 58 31.14 -22.75 -17.33
N GLY A 59 30.31 -21.75 -16.92
CA GLY A 59 29.02 -22.00 -16.30
C GLY A 59 29.09 -22.21 -14.78
N ASN A 60 30.23 -21.97 -14.13
CA ASN A 60 30.32 -22.00 -12.69
C ASN A 60 30.25 -20.58 -12.13
N ILE A 61 29.47 -20.38 -11.09
CA ILE A 61 29.40 -19.12 -10.36
C ILE A 61 30.54 -19.09 -9.33
N VAL A 62 31.39 -18.09 -9.45
CA VAL A 62 32.45 -17.80 -8.50
C VAL A 62 32.05 -16.60 -7.65
N GLU A 63 31.99 -16.83 -6.35
CA GLU A 63 31.75 -15.76 -5.38
C GLU A 63 33.07 -15.10 -4.99
N SER A 64 33.12 -13.79 -5.09
CA SER A 64 34.19 -12.98 -4.52
C SER A 64 33.61 -12.05 -3.47
N SER A 65 34.32 -11.85 -2.37
CA SER A 65 33.91 -10.93 -1.32
C SER A 65 34.92 -9.81 -1.15
N GLU A 66 34.42 -8.59 -1.06
CA GLU A 66 35.20 -7.39 -0.79
C GLU A 66 34.66 -6.68 0.44
N ILE A 67 35.54 -6.15 1.29
CA ILE A 67 35.14 -5.31 2.42
C ILE A 67 35.21 -3.86 1.96
N VAL A 68 34.05 -3.20 1.91
CA VAL A 68 33.93 -1.77 1.55
C VAL A 68 33.45 -0.98 2.77
N GLU A 69 33.93 0.25 2.90
CA GLU A 69 33.40 1.21 3.87
C GLU A 69 32.04 1.71 3.36
N GLN A 70 31.00 1.48 4.18
CA GLN A 70 29.64 1.97 3.87
C GLN A 70 29.21 2.97 4.93
N THR A 71 28.69 4.12 4.46
CA THR A 71 27.99 5.07 5.31
C THR A 71 26.50 4.86 5.20
N VAL A 72 25.85 4.56 6.31
CA VAL A 72 24.40 4.41 6.43
C VAL A 72 23.83 5.66 7.06
N LEU A 73 22.83 6.26 6.40
CA LEU A 73 22.05 7.37 6.92
C LEU A 73 20.81 6.80 7.64
N TYR A 74 20.70 7.08 8.91
CA TYR A 74 19.52 6.78 9.72
C TYR A 74 18.68 8.05 9.82
N ILE A 75 17.43 7.98 9.34
CA ILE A 75 16.45 9.05 9.46
C ILE A 75 15.38 8.57 10.45
N THR A 76 15.21 9.34 11.52
CA THR A 76 14.17 9.06 12.51
C THR A 76 13.12 10.16 12.42
N VAL A 77 11.87 9.75 12.30
CA VAL A 77 10.71 10.63 12.34
C VAL A 77 9.92 10.32 13.59
N ASN A 78 9.84 11.28 14.49
CA ASN A 78 9.03 11.20 15.70
C ASN A 78 7.72 11.94 15.45
N HIS A 79 6.59 11.25 15.65
CA HIS A 79 5.27 11.85 15.55
C HIS A 79 4.75 12.24 16.93
N LYS A 80 4.25 13.46 17.04
CA LYS A 80 3.43 13.86 18.20
C LYS A 80 2.00 13.34 17.99
N THR A 81 1.40 12.90 19.06
CA THR A 81 0.00 12.48 19.09
C THR A 81 -0.94 13.68 18.93
N ALA A 82 -2.20 13.42 18.62
CA ALA A 82 -3.22 14.46 18.57
C ALA A 82 -3.34 15.21 19.93
N ASP A 83 -3.24 14.49 21.06
CA ASP A 83 -3.28 15.07 22.39
C ASP A 83 -2.11 16.03 22.62
N GLU A 84 -0.88 15.63 22.31
CA GLU A 84 0.31 16.49 22.42
C GLU A 84 0.20 17.73 21.54
N MET A 85 -0.41 17.61 20.34
CA MET A 85 -0.67 18.75 19.46
C MET A 85 -1.75 19.66 20.04
N MET A 86 -2.85 19.11 20.58
CA MET A 86 -3.88 19.89 21.26
C MET A 86 -3.33 20.67 22.45
N ASP A 87 -2.39 20.09 23.20
CA ASP A 87 -1.69 20.78 24.30
C ASP A 87 -0.79 21.89 23.75
N ALA A 88 0.00 21.62 22.73
CA ALA A 88 0.91 22.58 22.11
C ALA A 88 0.18 23.81 21.52
N TYR A 89 -1.01 23.60 20.97
CA TYR A 89 -1.85 24.65 20.38
C TYR A 89 -2.93 25.20 21.33
N HIS A 90 -2.88 24.81 22.62
CA HIS A 90 -3.76 25.31 23.68
C HIS A 90 -5.26 25.17 23.37
N PHE A 91 -5.67 24.00 22.84
CA PHE A 91 -7.07 23.73 22.54
C PHE A 91 -7.95 23.84 23.77
N THR A 92 -9.08 24.52 23.63
CA THR A 92 -10.12 24.54 24.63
C THR A 92 -10.78 23.17 24.79
N ALA A 93 -11.52 22.97 25.88
CA ALA A 93 -12.25 21.73 26.11
C ALA A 93 -13.23 21.40 24.97
N ASP A 94 -13.92 22.40 24.41
CA ASP A 94 -14.85 22.21 23.30
C ASP A 94 -14.12 21.83 22.01
N GLN A 95 -12.98 22.44 21.72
CA GLN A 95 -12.15 22.10 20.56
C GLN A 95 -11.57 20.68 20.66
N ARG A 96 -11.17 20.26 21.87
CA ARG A 96 -10.72 18.87 22.10
C ARG A 96 -11.85 17.86 21.87
N ALA A 97 -13.05 18.16 22.38
CA ALA A 97 -14.21 17.31 22.17
C ALA A 97 -14.57 17.19 20.68
N GLN A 98 -14.56 18.30 19.94
CA GLN A 98 -14.80 18.29 18.49
C GLN A 98 -13.73 17.51 17.74
N LEU A 99 -12.45 17.66 18.06
CA LEU A 99 -11.40 16.90 17.39
C LEU A 99 -11.49 15.42 17.73
N ALA A 100 -11.81 15.05 18.98
CA ALA A 100 -12.01 13.66 19.38
C ALA A 100 -13.17 13.02 18.61
N GLU A 101 -14.30 13.73 18.43
CA GLU A 101 -15.41 13.28 17.61
C GLU A 101 -14.99 13.09 16.13
N LEU A 102 -14.25 14.06 15.58
CA LEU A 102 -13.75 13.97 14.22
C LEU A 102 -12.78 12.79 14.00
N LEU A 103 -11.99 12.45 15.01
CA LEU A 103 -11.02 11.35 14.97
C LEU A 103 -11.62 10.00 15.43
N ALA A 104 -12.90 9.96 15.82
CA ALA A 104 -13.57 8.74 16.22
C ALA A 104 -13.57 7.71 15.07
N GLU A 105 -13.46 6.43 15.43
CA GLU A 105 -13.35 5.31 14.47
C GLU A 105 -14.52 5.28 13.49
N GLU A 106 -15.73 5.62 13.95
CA GLU A 106 -16.95 5.72 13.13
C GLU A 106 -16.86 6.78 12.01
N ASN A 107 -16.01 7.80 12.18
CA ASN A 107 -15.80 8.87 11.20
C ASN A 107 -14.60 8.61 10.28
N ARG A 108 -13.86 7.51 10.50
CA ARG A 108 -12.64 7.19 9.76
C ARG A 108 -12.88 7.03 8.26
N SER A 109 -13.94 6.34 7.88
CA SER A 109 -14.31 6.17 6.46
C SER A 109 -14.64 7.48 5.75
N MET A 110 -15.30 8.42 6.46
CA MET A 110 -15.59 9.74 5.94
C MET A 110 -14.29 10.53 5.68
N TRP A 111 -13.33 10.46 6.60
CA TRP A 111 -12.04 11.13 6.44
C TRP A 111 -11.18 10.48 5.36
N SER A 112 -11.21 9.16 5.23
CA SER A 112 -10.57 8.45 4.12
C SER A 112 -11.06 8.98 2.78
N GLY A 113 -12.36 9.11 2.60
CA GLY A 113 -12.95 9.69 1.41
C GLY A 113 -12.49 11.15 1.15
N VAL A 114 -12.37 11.96 2.20
CA VAL A 114 -11.95 13.36 2.09
C VAL A 114 -10.44 13.48 1.86
N LEU A 115 -9.62 12.66 2.54
CA LEU A 115 -8.16 12.75 2.48
C LEU A 115 -7.56 12.10 1.22
N TYR A 116 -8.20 11.06 0.70
CA TYR A 116 -7.67 10.26 -0.40
C TYR A 116 -8.50 10.35 -1.69
N GLY A 117 -9.59 11.07 -1.67
CA GLY A 117 -10.51 11.29 -2.80
C GLY A 117 -11.91 10.72 -2.54
N ILE A 118 -12.92 11.50 -2.85
CA ILE A 118 -14.32 11.04 -2.87
C ILE A 118 -14.47 10.25 -4.17
N GLY A 119 -14.26 8.99 -4.12
CA GLY A 119 -14.50 8.17 -5.27
C GLY A 119 -14.28 6.72 -4.88
N THR A 120 -15.35 6.00 -4.75
CA THR A 120 -15.37 4.56 -4.91
C THR A 120 -14.02 3.87 -4.67
N GLY A 121 -13.75 3.41 -3.49
CA GLY A 121 -12.83 2.33 -3.09
C GLY A 121 -11.43 2.15 -3.72
N ASP A 122 -11.21 2.72 -4.89
CA ASP A 122 -10.17 2.28 -5.83
C ASP A 122 -8.79 2.90 -5.58
N GLY A 123 -8.69 4.01 -4.84
CA GLY A 123 -7.42 4.75 -4.66
C GLY A 123 -6.74 4.53 -3.31
N GLU A 124 -7.48 4.18 -2.28
CA GLU A 124 -6.97 4.14 -0.91
C GLU A 124 -6.02 2.96 -0.71
N ILE A 125 -6.42 1.76 -1.08
CA ILE A 125 -5.58 0.56 -0.97
C ILE A 125 -4.33 0.66 -1.85
N VAL A 126 -4.43 1.32 -3.01
CA VAL A 126 -3.29 1.60 -3.89
C VAL A 126 -2.29 2.53 -3.22
N THR A 127 -2.76 3.59 -2.56
CA THR A 127 -1.89 4.54 -1.83
C THR A 127 -1.17 3.84 -0.68
N VAL A 128 -1.88 3.03 0.10
CA VAL A 128 -1.28 2.21 1.17
C VAL A 128 -0.23 1.26 0.59
N ALA A 129 -0.57 0.53 -0.46
CA ALA A 129 0.35 -0.41 -1.09
C ALA A 129 1.62 0.27 -1.63
N LEU A 130 1.49 1.43 -2.29
CA LEU A 130 2.62 2.20 -2.81
C LEU A 130 3.57 2.67 -1.71
N SER A 131 3.05 3.03 -0.53
CA SER A 131 3.87 3.45 0.62
C SER A 131 4.76 2.32 1.16
N GLN A 132 4.48 1.06 0.79
CA GLN A 132 5.21 -0.12 1.25
C GLN A 132 6.33 -0.57 0.30
N ILE A 133 6.46 0.07 -0.86
CA ILE A 133 7.49 -0.29 -1.84
C ILE A 133 8.89 -0.22 -1.21
N GLY A 134 9.67 -1.26 -1.43
CA GLY A 134 11.02 -1.40 -0.89
C GLY A 134 11.10 -2.26 0.38
N ASN A 135 9.99 -2.57 1.06
CA ASN A 135 10.00 -3.51 2.18
C ASN A 135 10.48 -4.89 1.71
N VAL A 136 11.32 -5.52 2.54
CA VAL A 136 11.94 -6.83 2.29
C VAL A 136 11.58 -7.79 3.42
N GLY A 137 11.35 -9.08 3.09
CA GLY A 137 11.10 -10.15 4.06
C GLY A 137 9.69 -10.16 4.66
N GLY A 138 8.90 -9.11 4.43
CA GLY A 138 7.48 -9.05 4.77
C GLY A 138 7.12 -9.18 6.25
N GLN A 139 8.07 -8.98 7.17
CA GLN A 139 7.85 -9.16 8.61
C GLN A 139 6.66 -8.35 9.14
N PRO A 140 6.43 -7.09 8.76
CA PRO A 140 5.26 -6.33 9.22
C PRO A 140 3.92 -6.99 8.87
N TYR A 141 3.84 -7.67 7.72
CA TYR A 141 2.59 -8.22 7.19
C TYR A 141 2.29 -9.62 7.75
N TRP A 142 3.26 -10.54 7.67
CA TRP A 142 3.03 -11.88 8.18
C TRP A 142 2.95 -11.94 9.72
N SER A 143 3.70 -11.08 10.45
CA SER A 143 3.58 -11.00 11.90
C SER A 143 2.26 -10.37 12.35
N TRP A 144 1.80 -9.30 11.68
CA TRP A 144 0.47 -8.73 11.90
C TRP A 144 -0.64 -9.76 11.65
N TYR A 145 -0.49 -10.58 10.63
CA TYR A 145 -1.46 -11.63 10.33
C TYR A 145 -1.57 -12.66 11.47
N GLY A 146 -0.49 -12.89 12.21
CA GLY A 146 -0.39 -13.80 13.34
C GLY A 146 0.63 -14.94 13.17
N PHE A 147 1.48 -14.89 12.13
CA PHE A 147 2.55 -15.86 11.96
C PHE A 147 3.76 -15.53 12.82
N GLY A 148 4.33 -16.57 13.48
CA GLY A 148 5.51 -16.43 14.35
C GLY A 148 6.86 -16.46 13.60
N SER A 149 6.85 -16.77 12.31
CA SER A 149 8.04 -16.84 11.46
C SER A 149 7.65 -16.48 10.02
N ARG A 150 8.69 -16.25 9.18
CA ARG A 150 8.49 -15.93 7.77
C ARG A 150 7.68 -17.03 7.06
N VAL A 151 6.69 -16.60 6.32
CA VAL A 151 5.86 -17.39 5.40
C VAL A 151 5.85 -16.72 4.02
N GLU A 152 5.23 -17.34 3.02
CA GLU A 152 4.85 -16.65 1.79
C GLU A 152 3.81 -15.57 2.13
N TRP A 153 4.13 -14.30 1.85
CA TRP A 153 3.43 -13.17 2.45
C TRP A 153 2.68 -12.25 1.46
N CYS A 154 2.54 -12.65 0.20
CA CYS A 154 1.79 -11.87 -0.79
C CYS A 154 0.34 -11.61 -0.33
N ALA A 155 -0.37 -12.64 0.12
CA ALA A 155 -1.73 -12.53 0.63
C ALA A 155 -1.82 -11.80 1.97
N CYS A 156 -0.82 -11.97 2.85
CA CYS A 156 -0.72 -11.19 4.10
C CYS A 156 -0.57 -9.69 3.81
N PHE A 157 0.22 -9.34 2.78
CA PHE A 157 0.41 -7.97 2.34
C PHE A 157 -0.90 -7.32 1.88
N VAL A 158 -1.66 -8.00 0.99
CA VAL A 158 -2.96 -7.51 0.52
C VAL A 158 -3.93 -7.34 1.69
N SER A 159 -4.00 -8.34 2.59
CA SER A 159 -4.84 -8.27 3.78
C SER A 159 -4.44 -7.13 4.72
N TRP A 160 -3.15 -6.89 4.88
CA TRP A 160 -2.64 -5.78 5.68
C TRP A 160 -3.01 -4.44 5.06
N CYS A 161 -2.82 -4.25 3.74
CA CYS A 161 -3.25 -3.05 3.05
C CYS A 161 -4.76 -2.81 3.19
N ALA A 162 -5.56 -3.86 3.07
CA ALA A 162 -7.00 -3.78 3.26
C ALA A 162 -7.38 -3.40 4.71
N ASN A 163 -6.63 -3.87 5.71
CA ASN A 163 -6.81 -3.47 7.10
C ASN A 163 -6.54 -1.99 7.31
N GLU A 164 -5.43 -1.48 6.76
CA GLU A 164 -5.05 -0.07 6.89
C GLU A 164 -6.08 0.88 6.26
N CYS A 165 -6.88 0.38 5.30
CA CYS A 165 -7.99 1.09 4.69
C CYS A 165 -9.35 0.85 5.39
N GLY A 166 -9.40 0.03 6.44
CA GLY A 166 -10.67 -0.37 7.08
C GLY A 166 -11.53 -1.33 6.25
N TYR A 167 -11.02 -1.87 5.14
CA TYR A 167 -11.76 -2.72 4.21
C TYR A 167 -12.07 -4.11 4.78
N LEU A 168 -11.29 -4.57 5.78
CA LEU A 168 -11.60 -5.82 6.47
C LEU A 168 -12.89 -5.69 7.30
N ASP A 169 -12.99 -4.64 8.09
CA ASP A 169 -14.14 -4.38 8.96
C ASP A 169 -15.40 -4.04 8.16
N ALA A 170 -15.22 -3.34 7.05
CA ALA A 170 -16.30 -3.03 6.11
C ALA A 170 -16.73 -4.25 5.26
N GLY A 171 -16.02 -5.38 5.32
CA GLY A 171 -16.31 -6.56 4.53
C GLY A 171 -16.11 -6.40 3.01
N ILE A 172 -15.27 -5.44 2.61
CA ILE A 172 -14.95 -5.12 1.21
C ILE A 172 -13.90 -6.09 0.67
N ILE A 173 -12.86 -6.36 1.46
CA ILE A 173 -11.81 -7.33 1.15
C ILE A 173 -11.65 -8.25 2.36
N PRO A 174 -11.49 -9.59 2.19
CA PRO A 174 -11.33 -10.50 3.30
C PRO A 174 -9.91 -10.45 3.90
N LYS A 175 -9.77 -10.87 5.15
CA LYS A 175 -8.47 -11.24 5.72
C LYS A 175 -8.10 -12.65 5.25
N PHE A 176 -7.06 -12.80 4.42
CA PHE A 176 -6.62 -14.08 3.89
C PHE A 176 -5.10 -14.19 3.82
N ALA A 177 -4.57 -15.40 3.98
CA ALA A 177 -3.14 -15.73 3.85
C ALA A 177 -2.87 -16.79 2.77
N ARG A 178 -3.93 -17.25 2.09
CA ARG A 178 -3.86 -18.18 0.95
C ARG A 178 -4.60 -17.57 -0.22
N CYS A 179 -3.97 -17.52 -1.39
CA CYS A 179 -4.57 -16.95 -2.60
C CYS A 179 -5.89 -17.64 -2.96
N THR A 180 -5.95 -18.98 -2.84
CA THR A 180 -7.19 -19.76 -3.06
C THR A 180 -8.35 -19.32 -2.17
N ALA A 181 -8.10 -18.97 -0.90
CA ALA A 181 -9.14 -18.49 0.00
C ALA A 181 -9.65 -17.09 -0.40
N GLY A 182 -8.76 -16.20 -0.85
CA GLY A 182 -9.14 -14.90 -1.40
C GLY A 182 -10.01 -15.05 -2.64
N VAL A 183 -9.59 -15.86 -3.61
CA VAL A 183 -10.36 -16.14 -4.83
C VAL A 183 -11.75 -16.68 -4.50
N GLN A 184 -11.84 -17.68 -3.61
CA GLN A 184 -13.12 -18.27 -3.23
C GLN A 184 -14.06 -17.22 -2.61
N TRP A 185 -13.52 -16.35 -1.75
CA TRP A 185 -14.32 -15.31 -1.12
C TRP A 185 -14.94 -14.33 -2.12
N PHE A 186 -14.18 -13.90 -3.16
CA PHE A 186 -14.70 -13.04 -4.21
C PHE A 186 -15.71 -13.76 -5.09
N LYS A 187 -15.46 -15.03 -5.43
CA LYS A 187 -16.40 -15.86 -6.21
C LYS A 187 -17.73 -16.04 -5.50
N ASP A 188 -17.72 -16.33 -4.20
CA ASP A 188 -18.93 -16.54 -3.39
C ASP A 188 -19.83 -15.29 -3.31
N ARG A 189 -19.25 -14.11 -3.60
CA ARG A 189 -19.96 -12.81 -3.57
C ARG A 189 -20.29 -12.25 -4.93
N GLY A 190 -19.96 -12.97 -6.01
CA GLY A 190 -20.14 -12.47 -7.37
C GLY A 190 -19.22 -11.30 -7.73
N LEU A 191 -18.13 -11.12 -6.99
CA LEU A 191 -17.13 -10.07 -7.15
C LEU A 191 -15.86 -10.61 -7.85
N TRP A 192 -16.01 -11.61 -8.70
CA TRP A 192 -14.91 -12.24 -9.41
C TRP A 192 -14.99 -11.97 -10.91
N GLN A 193 -13.87 -11.60 -11.51
CA GLN A 193 -13.70 -11.45 -12.96
C GLN A 193 -12.57 -12.36 -13.46
N ASP A 194 -12.71 -12.86 -14.66
CA ASP A 194 -11.66 -13.66 -15.30
C ASP A 194 -10.53 -12.78 -15.90
N ASN A 195 -9.52 -13.40 -16.49
CA ASN A 195 -8.34 -12.73 -17.03
C ASN A 195 -8.60 -11.86 -18.28
N SER A 196 -9.80 -11.92 -18.88
CA SER A 196 -10.19 -11.05 -19.99
C SER A 196 -10.71 -9.68 -19.55
N TYR A 197 -10.98 -9.53 -18.24
CA TYR A 197 -11.43 -8.29 -17.65
C TYR A 197 -10.36 -7.22 -17.70
N GLU A 198 -10.74 -5.97 -17.98
CA GLU A 198 -9.87 -4.81 -17.85
C GLU A 198 -9.98 -4.27 -16.42
N PRO A 199 -8.95 -4.49 -15.58
CA PRO A 199 -9.07 -4.16 -14.16
C PRO A 199 -8.95 -2.67 -13.89
N ARG A 200 -9.46 -2.26 -12.72
CA ARG A 200 -9.41 -0.90 -12.21
C ARG A 200 -8.40 -0.76 -11.08
N PRO A 201 -7.91 0.44 -10.79
CA PRO A 201 -7.12 0.69 -9.59
C PRO A 201 -7.86 0.22 -8.33
N GLY A 202 -7.19 -0.56 -7.47
CA GLY A 202 -7.78 -1.13 -6.28
C GLY A 202 -8.29 -2.57 -6.42
N ASP A 203 -8.50 -3.06 -7.64
CA ASP A 203 -8.81 -4.47 -7.87
C ASP A 203 -7.68 -5.37 -7.37
N ILE A 204 -8.03 -6.54 -6.89
CA ILE A 204 -7.09 -7.55 -6.39
C ILE A 204 -6.80 -8.55 -7.51
N ILE A 205 -5.58 -8.55 -8.00
CA ILE A 205 -5.15 -9.42 -9.09
C ILE A 205 -4.52 -10.70 -8.55
N PHE A 206 -4.96 -11.85 -9.06
CA PHE A 206 -4.46 -13.17 -8.68
C PHE A 206 -3.74 -13.83 -9.85
N PHE A 207 -2.68 -14.55 -9.54
CA PHE A 207 -1.85 -15.24 -10.53
C PHE A 207 -1.73 -16.71 -10.18
N ASP A 208 -1.60 -17.51 -11.22
CA ASP A 208 -1.24 -18.92 -11.19
C ASP A 208 0.07 -19.07 -11.97
N TRP A 209 1.19 -19.11 -11.22
CA TRP A 209 2.54 -19.10 -11.78
C TRP A 209 3.17 -20.49 -11.86
N ASN A 210 2.41 -21.52 -11.60
CA ASN A 210 2.95 -22.87 -11.55
C ASN A 210 3.75 -23.18 -12.79
N GLY A 211 5.05 -23.39 -12.56
CA GLY A 211 6.10 -23.52 -13.53
C GLY A 211 5.80 -24.45 -14.71
N GLU A 212 6.70 -24.62 -15.62
CA GLU A 212 6.72 -25.52 -16.79
C GLU A 212 5.35 -25.85 -17.41
N GLY A 213 4.55 -24.85 -17.81
CA GLY A 213 3.47 -25.12 -18.76
C GLY A 213 2.10 -24.57 -18.50
N GLY A 214 1.90 -23.69 -17.56
CA GLY A 214 0.63 -23.00 -17.44
C GLY A 214 -0.08 -23.15 -16.11
N GLN A 215 -1.26 -22.61 -16.06
CA GLN A 215 -2.12 -22.59 -14.88
C GLN A 215 -2.59 -24.01 -14.52
N ASP A 216 -2.41 -24.41 -13.27
CA ASP A 216 -2.94 -25.67 -12.73
C ASP A 216 -4.33 -25.49 -12.06
N GLY A 217 -4.84 -24.25 -12.07
CA GLY A 217 -6.11 -23.89 -11.46
C GLY A 217 -6.00 -23.53 -9.98
N SER A 218 -4.78 -23.39 -9.45
CA SER A 218 -4.52 -23.05 -8.06
C SER A 218 -3.70 -21.75 -7.97
N PRO A 219 -4.31 -20.59 -7.70
CA PRO A 219 -3.58 -19.33 -7.63
C PRO A 219 -2.58 -19.33 -6.48
N ASP A 220 -1.35 -18.97 -6.79
CA ASP A 220 -0.21 -18.99 -5.87
C ASP A 220 0.35 -17.59 -5.55
N HIS A 221 -0.07 -16.56 -6.30
CA HIS A 221 0.33 -15.18 -6.01
C HIS A 221 -0.82 -14.19 -6.11
N VAL A 222 -0.66 -13.03 -5.47
CA VAL A 222 -1.67 -11.95 -5.41
C VAL A 222 -1.01 -10.59 -5.27
N GLY A 223 -1.62 -9.59 -5.92
CA GLY A 223 -1.23 -8.20 -5.83
C GLY A 223 -2.41 -7.26 -5.87
N ILE A 224 -2.12 -5.96 -5.89
CA ILE A 224 -3.09 -4.88 -5.98
C ILE A 224 -2.86 -4.14 -7.30
N VAL A 225 -3.92 -3.96 -8.08
CA VAL A 225 -3.86 -3.18 -9.32
C VAL A 225 -3.67 -1.71 -8.99
N LYS A 226 -2.58 -1.13 -9.49
CA LYS A 226 -2.27 0.30 -9.33
C LYS A 226 -2.96 1.16 -10.38
N LYS A 227 -2.87 0.74 -11.64
CA LYS A 227 -3.47 1.41 -12.80
C LYS A 227 -3.42 0.50 -14.02
N VAL A 228 -4.22 0.84 -15.02
CA VAL A 228 -4.09 0.31 -16.39
C VAL A 228 -3.79 1.46 -17.33
N GLU A 229 -2.84 1.29 -18.22
CA GLU A 229 -2.45 2.29 -19.20
C GLU A 229 -1.92 1.62 -20.47
N ASN A 230 -2.50 1.96 -21.61
CA ASN A 230 -2.13 1.42 -22.92
C ASN A 230 -2.11 -0.13 -22.98
N GLY A 231 -3.09 -0.79 -22.35
CA GLY A 231 -3.19 -2.26 -22.31
C GLY A 231 -2.20 -2.92 -21.35
N ILE A 232 -1.50 -2.16 -20.54
CA ILE A 232 -0.58 -2.65 -19.51
C ILE A 232 -1.17 -2.39 -18.13
N ILE A 233 -1.23 -3.45 -17.33
CA ILE A 233 -1.62 -3.44 -15.92
C ILE A 233 -0.36 -3.19 -15.10
N TYR A 234 -0.40 -2.20 -14.24
CA TYR A 234 0.64 -1.94 -13.24
C TYR A 234 0.12 -2.38 -11.88
N THR A 235 0.90 -3.14 -11.15
CA THR A 235 0.54 -3.70 -9.84
C THR A 235 1.51 -3.26 -8.77
N VAL A 236 1.07 -3.36 -7.51
CA VAL A 236 1.94 -3.36 -6.33
C VAL A 236 1.80 -4.73 -5.67
N GLU A 237 2.92 -5.41 -5.50
CA GLU A 237 2.94 -6.80 -5.04
C GLU A 237 3.87 -6.97 -3.85
N GLY A 238 3.36 -7.62 -2.80
CA GLY A 238 4.15 -8.14 -1.71
C GLY A 238 4.75 -9.50 -2.08
N ASN A 239 5.88 -9.84 -1.49
CA ASN A 239 6.59 -11.11 -1.71
C ASN A 239 7.04 -11.38 -3.16
N SER A 240 7.09 -10.34 -3.98
CA SER A 240 7.62 -10.45 -5.34
C SER A 240 9.16 -10.45 -5.28
N SER A 241 9.79 -11.63 -5.31
CA SER A 241 11.20 -11.87 -4.96
C SER A 241 11.53 -11.32 -3.57
N ASP A 242 10.75 -11.73 -2.58
CA ASP A 242 10.86 -11.35 -1.17
C ASP A 242 10.80 -9.84 -0.89
N ARG A 243 10.15 -9.06 -1.78
CA ARG A 243 10.04 -7.60 -1.67
C ARG A 243 8.63 -7.12 -2.00
N CYS A 244 8.29 -5.95 -1.46
CA CYS A 244 7.19 -5.14 -1.98
C CYS A 244 7.71 -4.30 -3.15
N ARG A 245 7.12 -4.48 -4.33
CA ARG A 245 7.55 -3.79 -5.56
C ARG A 245 6.42 -3.59 -6.56
N GLU A 246 6.64 -2.69 -7.51
CA GLU A 246 5.79 -2.58 -8.69
C GLU A 246 6.14 -3.65 -9.73
N ARG A 247 5.10 -4.15 -10.41
CA ARG A 247 5.21 -5.04 -11.56
C ARG A 247 4.30 -4.56 -12.69
N ARG A 248 4.42 -5.19 -13.86
CA ARG A 248 3.58 -4.86 -15.01
C ARG A 248 3.30 -6.08 -15.85
N TYR A 249 2.07 -6.17 -16.36
CA TYR A 249 1.58 -7.29 -17.17
C TYR A 249 0.71 -6.74 -18.31
N SER A 250 0.61 -7.44 -19.42
CA SER A 250 -0.40 -7.14 -20.44
C SER A 250 -1.77 -7.58 -19.94
N ILE A 251 -2.84 -6.89 -20.34
CA ILE A 251 -4.21 -7.41 -20.15
C ILE A 251 -4.30 -8.78 -20.83
N GLY A 252 -4.91 -9.75 -20.17
CA GLY A 252 -5.01 -11.12 -20.66
C GLY A 252 -3.71 -11.91 -20.61
N HIS A 253 -2.70 -11.46 -19.85
CA HIS A 253 -1.48 -12.25 -19.64
C HIS A 253 -1.82 -13.65 -19.11
N TYR A 254 -1.21 -14.67 -19.66
CA TYR A 254 -1.61 -16.08 -19.44
C TYR A 254 -1.48 -16.55 -17.98
N GLU A 255 -0.61 -15.92 -17.18
CA GLU A 255 -0.45 -16.23 -15.77
C GLU A 255 -1.48 -15.52 -14.86
N ILE A 256 -2.26 -14.59 -15.39
CA ILE A 256 -3.32 -13.95 -14.62
C ILE A 256 -4.48 -14.94 -14.48
N TYR A 257 -4.76 -15.34 -13.24
CA TYR A 257 -5.86 -16.22 -12.91
C TYR A 257 -7.21 -15.48 -12.95
N GLY A 258 -7.21 -14.21 -12.56
CA GLY A 258 -8.38 -13.34 -12.56
C GLY A 258 -8.30 -12.27 -11.48
N TYR A 259 -9.45 -11.63 -11.21
CA TYR A 259 -9.52 -10.45 -10.36
C TYR A 259 -10.66 -10.53 -9.36
N GLY A 260 -10.40 -10.12 -8.12
CA GLY A 260 -11.40 -9.71 -7.16
C GLY A 260 -11.68 -8.22 -7.33
N THR A 261 -12.93 -7.86 -7.51
CA THR A 261 -13.40 -6.49 -7.74
C THR A 261 -14.17 -6.03 -6.50
N PRO A 262 -13.52 -5.43 -5.51
CA PRO A 262 -14.10 -5.05 -4.23
C PRO A 262 -15.06 -3.85 -4.30
#